data_ed05811bf7751d31f9df49c03a972207
#
_entry.id   ed05811bf7751d31f9df49c03a972207
#
_cell.length_a   1.000
_cell.length_b   1.000
_cell.length_c   1.000
_cell.angle_alpha   90.00
_cell.angle_beta   90.00
_cell.angle_gamma   90.00
#
_symmetry.space_group_name_H-M   'P 1'
#
loop_
_entity.id
_entity.type
_entity.pdbx_description
1 polymer ?
#
loop_
_entity_poly.entity_id
_entity_poly.type
_entity_poly.pdbx_seq_one_letter_code
_entity_poly.pdbx_strand_id
1 'polypeptide(L)'
;GSYDAMPKGDFEGLSSLKLKDDAVLEVTMSDPQSYYLRGYTGSVYNKHGWETTDKKVLYNASDLFYWLHQDGFFGQETLPLASLALDETTKEEPENTVTIKNLKEDSRYLYTPYELTGTTPDKNRIGDEGVIAKGLKGQRKYTYTALENQIKKYPSLTAKLADTENLDEEGKAYSEKEAFYNQYVYETNLELPESVETELKEILGEYTLANGSTHFDYTKAKQNILYVLSSRCTYSEGIKKETGDLDFLTN
;
A
#
# COMPACT_ATOMS: atom_id res chain seq x y z
N GLY A 1 16.76 9.77 18.23
CA GLY A 1 16.85 9.74 16.78
C GLY A 1 15.92 8.66 16.27
N SER A 2 15.18 8.93 15.24
CA SER A 2 14.31 7.96 14.55
C SER A 2 15.20 6.89 13.92
N TYR A 3 14.83 5.63 14.10
CA TYR A 3 15.46 4.48 13.44
C TYR A 3 14.89 4.24 12.04
N ASP A 4 14.14 5.20 11.55
CA ASP A 4 13.55 5.16 10.23
C ASP A 4 14.66 5.11 9.17
N ALA A 5 14.84 3.94 8.57
CA ALA A 5 15.83 3.74 7.52
C ALA A 5 15.44 4.45 6.21
N MET A 6 14.16 4.81 6.09
CA MET A 6 13.60 5.47 4.92
C MET A 6 12.80 6.71 5.35
N PRO A 7 13.49 7.81 5.73
CA PRO A 7 12.83 8.98 6.29
C PRO A 7 11.89 9.62 5.26
N LYS A 8 10.60 9.37 5.41
CA LYS A 8 9.52 9.99 4.60
C LYS A 8 9.65 9.76 3.08
N GLY A 9 10.14 8.59 2.67
CA GLY A 9 10.29 8.27 1.26
C GLY A 9 11.45 8.97 0.54
N ASP A 10 12.27 9.72 1.25
CA ASP A 10 13.44 10.43 0.70
C ASP A 10 14.61 9.47 0.48
N PHE A 11 14.98 9.27 -0.77
CA PHE A 11 16.10 8.41 -1.16
C PHE A 11 17.46 9.10 -0.99
N GLU A 12 17.53 10.41 -1.02
CA GLU A 12 18.79 11.14 -0.79
C GLU A 12 19.29 10.99 0.64
N GLY A 13 18.36 10.82 1.58
CA GLY A 13 18.64 10.58 2.99
C GLY A 13 19.04 9.16 3.33
N LEU A 14 19.00 8.21 2.38
CA LEU A 14 19.34 6.83 2.64
C LEU A 14 20.80 6.66 3.07
N SER A 15 21.00 5.81 4.05
CA SER A 15 22.31 5.36 4.51
C SER A 15 22.39 3.84 4.39
N SER A 16 23.61 3.30 4.40
CA SER A 16 23.79 1.84 4.44
C SER A 16 22.98 1.23 5.57
N LEU A 17 22.30 0.15 5.26
CA LEU A 17 21.49 -0.60 6.23
C LEU A 17 22.41 -1.07 7.37
N LYS A 18 22.19 -0.55 8.56
CA LYS A 18 22.84 -1.04 9.78
C LYS A 18 21.85 -1.91 10.52
N LEU A 19 21.92 -3.19 10.27
CA LEU A 19 21.16 -4.16 11.06
C LEU A 19 21.59 -4.02 12.52
N LYS A 20 20.63 -3.69 13.37
CA LYS A 20 20.79 -3.67 14.81
C LYS A 20 19.83 -4.70 15.38
N ASP A 21 20.32 -5.42 16.35
CA ASP A 21 19.54 -6.44 17.08
C ASP A 21 18.59 -5.80 18.12
N ASP A 22 17.99 -4.69 17.74
CA ASP A 22 17.13 -3.90 18.59
C ASP A 22 15.66 -4.08 18.20
N ALA A 23 14.81 -4.40 19.14
CA ALA A 23 13.37 -4.40 18.92
C ALA A 23 12.88 -2.98 18.64
N VAL A 24 12.19 -2.80 17.53
CA VAL A 24 11.62 -1.51 17.09
C VAL A 24 10.11 -1.43 17.31
N LEU A 25 9.44 -2.56 17.23
CA LEU A 25 8.01 -2.73 17.54
C LEU A 25 7.84 -3.97 18.43
N GLU A 26 6.93 -3.89 19.38
CA GLU A 26 6.42 -5.03 20.14
C GLU A 26 4.99 -5.27 19.68
N VAL A 27 4.71 -6.48 19.22
CA VAL A 27 3.41 -6.86 18.65
C VAL A 27 2.81 -7.97 19.49
N THR A 28 1.60 -7.75 19.99
CA THR A 28 0.82 -8.76 20.71
C THR A 28 -0.44 -9.07 19.91
N MET A 29 -0.72 -10.34 19.72
CA MET A 29 -1.88 -10.83 18.96
C MET A 29 -2.69 -11.79 19.79
N SER A 30 -4.02 -11.76 19.65
CA SER A 30 -4.89 -12.79 20.24
C SER A 30 -4.69 -14.15 19.58
N ASP A 31 -4.39 -14.16 18.30
CA ASP A 31 -4.00 -15.33 17.52
C ASP A 31 -2.75 -15.02 16.70
N PRO A 32 -1.61 -15.71 16.92
CA PRO A 32 -0.36 -15.45 16.22
C PRO A 32 -0.46 -15.64 14.71
N GLN A 33 -0.23 -14.58 13.96
CA GLN A 33 -0.32 -14.51 12.49
C GLN A 33 0.92 -13.85 11.92
N SER A 34 1.22 -14.15 10.65
CA SER A 34 2.22 -13.42 9.87
C SER A 34 1.55 -12.27 9.13
N TYR A 35 1.89 -11.03 9.46
CA TYR A 35 1.38 -9.84 8.79
C TYR A 35 2.51 -9.00 8.20
N TYR A 36 2.22 -8.35 7.08
CA TYR A 36 3.02 -7.23 6.59
C TYR A 36 2.43 -5.93 7.10
N LEU A 37 3.18 -5.21 7.94
CA LEU A 37 2.74 -3.95 8.50
C LEU A 37 3.14 -2.78 7.61
N ARG A 38 2.17 -1.93 7.27
CA ARG A 38 2.38 -0.69 6.53
C ARG A 38 2.53 0.46 7.51
N GLY A 39 3.47 1.35 7.26
CA GLY A 39 3.62 2.60 7.99
C GLY A 39 3.48 3.79 7.04
N TYR A 40 4.59 4.32 6.53
CA TYR A 40 4.59 5.36 5.52
C TYR A 40 4.15 4.82 4.15
N THR A 41 3.30 5.57 3.48
CA THR A 41 2.91 5.32 2.09
C THR A 41 3.20 6.56 1.25
N GLY A 42 4.02 6.42 0.23
CA GLY A 42 4.24 7.43 -0.78
C GLY A 42 3.41 7.15 -2.03
N SER A 43 2.86 8.17 -2.64
CA SER A 43 1.97 8.08 -3.80
C SER A 43 2.48 8.85 -5.02
N VAL A 44 3.32 9.83 -4.83
CA VAL A 44 3.90 10.65 -5.90
C VAL A 44 5.41 10.43 -5.93
N TYR A 45 5.93 9.97 -7.06
CA TYR A 45 7.36 9.82 -7.27
C TYR A 45 7.96 11.09 -7.88
N ASN A 46 9.03 11.57 -7.24
CA ASN A 46 9.81 12.66 -7.76
C ASN A 46 11.27 12.27 -7.88
N LYS A 47 12.05 12.18 -8.64
CA LYS A 47 13.45 11.73 -8.78
C LYS A 47 14.26 11.57 -7.47
N HIS A 48 13.80 12.15 -6.38
CA HIS A 48 14.47 12.12 -5.06
C HIS A 48 13.84 11.09 -4.10
N GLY A 49 12.69 10.55 -4.47
CA GLY A 49 11.98 9.58 -3.66
C GLY A 49 10.46 9.65 -3.82
N TRP A 50 9.75 9.23 -2.79
CA TRP A 50 8.30 9.18 -2.76
C TRP A 50 7.72 10.21 -1.80
N GLU A 51 6.75 10.96 -2.25
CA GLU A 51 6.00 11.92 -1.45
C GLU A 51 4.54 11.45 -1.25
N THR A 52 3.90 11.95 -0.21
CA THR A 52 2.47 11.78 -0.01
C THR A 52 1.70 12.68 -0.97
N THR A 53 0.46 12.31 -1.29
CA THR A 53 -0.43 13.12 -2.12
C THR A 53 -0.59 14.53 -1.56
N ASP A 54 -0.57 15.53 -2.44
CA ASP A 54 -0.75 16.93 -2.06
C ASP A 54 -2.10 17.16 -1.39
N LYS A 55 -2.12 17.97 -0.34
CA LYS A 55 -3.32 18.28 0.43
C LYS A 55 -4.44 18.88 -0.41
N LYS A 56 -4.12 19.62 -1.47
CA LYS A 56 -5.11 20.21 -2.37
C LYS A 56 -5.80 19.14 -3.20
N VAL A 57 -5.05 18.13 -3.65
CA VAL A 57 -5.59 16.96 -4.36
C VAL A 57 -6.55 16.20 -3.45
N LEU A 58 -6.14 15.94 -2.21
CA LEU A 58 -6.98 15.29 -1.19
C LEU A 58 -8.24 16.11 -0.89
N TYR A 59 -8.10 17.42 -0.79
CA TYR A 59 -9.25 18.30 -0.56
C TYR A 59 -10.25 18.27 -1.73
N ASN A 60 -9.76 18.23 -2.96
CA ASN A 60 -10.61 18.14 -4.14
C ASN A 60 -11.37 16.80 -4.22
N ALA A 61 -10.81 15.73 -3.66
CA ALA A 61 -11.44 14.41 -3.57
C ALA A 61 -12.26 14.20 -2.28
N SER A 62 -12.42 15.24 -1.45
CA SER A 62 -13.06 15.12 -0.13
C SER A 62 -14.50 14.59 -0.19
N ASP A 63 -15.27 14.96 -1.20
CA ASP A 63 -16.64 14.50 -1.37
C ASP A 63 -16.70 13.01 -1.70
N LEU A 64 -15.77 12.52 -2.53
CA LEU A 64 -15.63 11.09 -2.84
C LEU A 64 -15.32 10.29 -1.57
N PHE A 65 -14.32 10.73 -0.80
CA PHE A 65 -13.94 10.05 0.44
C PHE A 65 -15.03 10.11 1.49
N TYR A 66 -15.72 11.24 1.62
CA TYR A 66 -16.86 11.35 2.52
C TYR A 66 -17.91 10.29 2.19
N TRP A 67 -18.24 10.14 0.92
CA TRP A 67 -19.24 9.21 0.43
C TRP A 67 -18.83 7.75 0.65
N LEU A 68 -17.62 7.39 0.25
CA LEU A 68 -17.08 6.04 0.44
C LEU A 68 -17.02 5.67 1.93
N HIS A 69 -16.60 6.59 2.79
CA HIS A 69 -16.50 6.35 4.23
C HIS A 69 -17.87 6.20 4.90
N GLN A 70 -18.90 6.94 4.44
CA GLN A 70 -20.27 6.75 4.92
C GLN A 70 -20.78 5.34 4.62
N ASP A 71 -20.39 4.80 3.49
CA ASP A 71 -20.74 3.43 3.08
C ASP A 71 -19.77 2.37 3.62
N GLY A 72 -18.88 2.72 4.54
CA GLY A 72 -17.95 1.82 5.19
C GLY A 72 -16.78 1.37 4.31
N PHE A 73 -16.54 2.03 3.18
CA PHE A 73 -15.40 1.73 2.32
C PHE A 73 -14.21 2.63 2.67
N PHE A 74 -13.08 2.01 2.98
CA PHE A 74 -11.82 2.68 3.29
C PHE A 74 -10.69 2.04 2.48
N GLY A 75 -9.86 2.85 1.83
CA GLY A 75 -8.76 2.37 1.00
C GLY A 75 -7.73 1.51 1.75
N GLN A 76 -7.55 1.75 3.06
CA GLN A 76 -6.68 0.91 3.90
C GLN A 76 -7.25 -0.48 4.18
N GLU A 77 -8.54 -0.69 3.96
CA GLU A 77 -9.29 -1.91 4.29
C GLU A 77 -9.79 -2.65 3.05
N THR A 78 -9.27 -2.35 1.85
CA THR A 78 -9.73 -2.95 0.60
C THR A 78 -9.61 -4.47 0.58
N LEU A 79 -8.52 -5.03 1.09
CA LEU A 79 -8.34 -6.48 1.12
C LEU A 79 -9.37 -7.22 1.99
N PRO A 80 -9.60 -6.85 3.26
CA PRO A 80 -10.66 -7.47 4.04
C PRO A 80 -12.07 -7.18 3.51
N LEU A 81 -12.34 -5.99 2.99
CA LEU A 81 -13.64 -5.67 2.38
C LEU A 81 -13.91 -6.55 1.15
N ALA A 82 -12.92 -6.74 0.28
CA ALA A 82 -13.01 -7.66 -0.85
C ALA A 82 -13.22 -9.11 -0.38
N SER A 83 -12.46 -9.55 0.62
CA SER A 83 -12.60 -10.91 1.16
C SER A 83 -13.98 -11.15 1.74
N LEU A 84 -14.52 -10.20 2.50
CA LEU A 84 -15.87 -10.30 3.09
C LEU A 84 -16.98 -10.28 2.02
N ALA A 85 -16.78 -9.53 0.94
CA ALA A 85 -17.76 -9.43 -0.14
C ALA A 85 -17.73 -10.62 -1.12
N LEU A 86 -16.59 -11.28 -1.27
CA LEU A 86 -16.37 -12.28 -2.34
C LEU A 86 -16.13 -13.70 -1.84
N ASP A 87 -15.89 -13.88 -0.55
CA ASP A 87 -15.56 -15.16 0.06
C ASP A 87 -16.39 -15.39 1.31
N GLU A 88 -17.47 -16.19 1.18
CA GLU A 88 -18.37 -16.50 2.29
C GLU A 88 -17.65 -17.10 3.51
N THR A 89 -16.56 -17.85 3.30
CA THR A 89 -15.80 -18.44 4.40
C THR A 89 -15.14 -17.39 5.28
N THR A 90 -14.81 -16.24 4.72
CA THR A 90 -14.19 -15.11 5.47
C THR A 90 -15.15 -14.54 6.52
N LYS A 91 -16.45 -14.58 6.31
CA LYS A 91 -17.46 -14.08 7.26
C LYS A 91 -17.50 -14.87 8.56
N GLU A 92 -17.05 -16.11 8.54
CA GLU A 92 -16.99 -17.01 9.69
C GLU A 92 -15.64 -17.00 10.40
N GLU A 93 -14.64 -16.35 9.80
CA GLU A 93 -13.29 -16.25 10.39
C GLU A 93 -13.29 -15.32 11.61
N PRO A 94 -12.68 -15.71 12.73
CA PRO A 94 -12.55 -14.83 13.89
C PRO A 94 -11.61 -13.66 13.59
N GLU A 95 -11.96 -12.49 14.08
CA GLU A 95 -11.05 -11.34 14.03
C GLU A 95 -9.90 -11.50 15.03
N ASN A 96 -8.70 -11.16 14.59
CA ASN A 96 -7.52 -11.08 15.42
C ASN A 96 -7.42 -9.69 16.05
N THR A 97 -7.23 -9.64 17.35
CA THR A 97 -6.91 -8.37 18.06
C THR A 97 -5.41 -8.20 18.10
N VAL A 98 -4.92 -7.10 17.54
CA VAL A 98 -3.49 -6.80 17.45
C VAL A 98 -3.18 -5.52 18.21
N THR A 99 -2.26 -5.61 19.15
CA THR A 99 -1.73 -4.46 19.89
C THR A 99 -0.30 -4.19 19.48
N ILE A 100 -0.04 -2.99 19.04
CA ILE A 100 1.30 -2.49 18.71
C ILE A 100 1.78 -1.58 19.83
N LYS A 101 3.03 -1.82 20.26
CA LYS A 101 3.79 -0.87 21.08
C LYS A 101 5.02 -0.46 20.28
N ASN A 102 5.02 0.78 19.85
CA ASN A 102 6.11 1.38 19.10
C ASN A 102 7.25 1.77 20.03
N LEU A 103 8.37 1.11 19.92
CA LEU A 103 9.55 1.31 20.77
C LEU A 103 10.49 2.39 20.21
N LYS A 104 10.75 2.34 18.91
CA LYS A 104 11.79 3.16 18.27
C LYS A 104 11.40 3.77 16.91
N GLU A 105 10.36 3.25 16.27
CA GLU A 105 9.89 3.73 14.96
C GLU A 105 9.17 5.09 15.05
N ASP A 106 8.88 5.67 13.90
CA ASP A 106 8.15 6.93 13.82
C ASP A 106 6.72 6.77 14.38
N SER A 107 6.45 7.43 15.49
CA SER A 107 5.16 7.34 16.19
C SER A 107 4.03 8.11 15.52
N ARG A 108 4.28 8.83 14.44
CA ARG A 108 3.24 9.50 13.64
C ARG A 108 2.46 8.50 12.80
N TYR A 109 3.07 7.35 12.45
CA TYR A 109 2.42 6.29 11.69
C TYR A 109 1.87 5.22 12.63
N LEU A 110 0.68 4.72 12.30
CA LEU A 110 0.15 3.52 12.91
C LEU A 110 0.44 2.35 11.97
N TYR A 111 1.28 1.44 12.42
CA TYR A 111 1.69 0.27 11.65
C TYR A 111 0.55 -0.74 11.64
N THR A 112 -0.11 -0.88 10.50
CA THR A 112 -1.31 -1.70 10.32
C THR A 112 -1.11 -2.70 9.18
N PRO A 113 -1.69 -3.91 9.26
CA PRO A 113 -1.61 -4.89 8.20
C PRO A 113 -2.55 -4.57 7.03
N TYR A 114 -2.38 -5.27 5.93
CA TYR A 114 -3.31 -5.23 4.82
C TYR A 114 -4.69 -5.80 5.19
N GLU A 115 -4.75 -6.66 6.19
CA GLU A 115 -5.95 -7.32 6.71
C GLU A 115 -6.75 -6.49 7.71
N LEU A 116 -6.44 -5.23 7.86
CA LEU A 116 -7.08 -4.31 8.81
C LEU A 116 -8.59 -4.24 8.62
N THR A 117 -9.38 -4.61 9.64
CA THR A 117 -10.85 -4.55 9.63
C THR A 117 -11.42 -3.42 10.47
N GLY A 118 -10.76 -3.08 11.56
CA GLY A 118 -11.24 -2.06 12.47
C GLY A 118 -10.11 -1.20 12.97
N THR A 119 -10.31 0.09 12.87
CA THR A 119 -9.40 1.05 13.46
C THR A 119 -10.04 1.66 14.68
N THR A 120 -9.25 1.88 15.72
CA THR A 120 -9.69 2.67 16.85
C THR A 120 -10.04 4.10 16.42
N PRO A 121 -11.03 4.75 17.10
CA PRO A 121 -11.78 5.88 16.55
C PRO A 121 -11.01 7.17 16.29
N ASP A 122 -9.80 7.30 16.76
CA ASP A 122 -9.10 8.60 16.78
C ASP A 122 -8.03 8.78 15.68
N LYS A 123 -8.27 8.27 14.46
CA LYS A 123 -7.26 8.28 13.42
C LYS A 123 -7.58 9.18 12.26
N ASN A 124 -6.56 9.88 11.79
CA ASN A 124 -6.62 10.58 10.53
C ASN A 124 -6.25 9.59 9.42
N ARG A 125 -7.23 9.21 8.62
CA ARG A 125 -7.05 8.53 7.36
C ARG A 125 -7.01 9.61 6.29
N ILE A 126 -5.80 9.92 5.82
CA ILE A 126 -5.62 10.95 4.80
C ILE A 126 -5.57 10.24 3.46
N GLY A 127 -6.55 10.51 2.61
CA GLY A 127 -6.62 9.96 1.26
C GLY A 127 -6.61 8.43 1.17
N ASP A 128 -6.91 7.76 2.29
CA ASP A 128 -6.86 6.30 2.41
C ASP A 128 -5.51 5.63 2.09
N GLU A 129 -4.43 6.41 2.03
CA GLU A 129 -3.08 5.92 1.73
C GLU A 129 -2.41 5.26 2.93
N GLY A 130 -2.70 5.74 4.14
CA GLY A 130 -2.12 5.23 5.37
C GLY A 130 -2.95 5.61 6.60
N VAL A 131 -2.48 5.21 7.76
CA VAL A 131 -3.10 5.57 9.03
C VAL A 131 -2.13 6.40 9.86
N ILE A 132 -2.48 7.66 10.10
CA ILE A 132 -1.66 8.62 10.83
C ILE A 132 -2.26 8.86 12.21
N ALA A 133 -1.43 8.81 13.24
CA ALA A 133 -1.82 9.12 14.60
C ALA A 133 -2.14 10.61 14.76
N LYS A 134 -3.16 10.94 15.56
CA LYS A 134 -3.47 12.32 15.90
C LYS A 134 -2.39 12.94 16.80
N GLY A 135 -2.18 14.24 16.58
CA GLY A 135 -1.32 15.07 17.41
C GLY A 135 0.15 15.04 17.01
N LEU A 136 0.89 16.04 17.50
CA LEU A 136 2.29 16.29 17.13
C LEU A 136 3.26 15.19 17.61
N LYS A 137 2.91 14.48 18.68
CA LYS A 137 3.76 13.42 19.26
C LYS A 137 3.46 12.04 18.72
N GLY A 138 2.39 11.89 17.92
CA GLY A 138 1.93 10.58 17.45
C GLY A 138 1.41 9.69 18.57
N GLN A 139 1.33 8.40 18.32
CA GLN A 139 0.81 7.40 19.25
C GLN A 139 1.74 6.19 19.32
N ARG A 140 2.20 5.85 20.52
CA ARG A 140 3.16 4.75 20.71
C ARG A 140 2.53 3.42 21.08
N LYS A 141 1.29 3.39 21.56
CA LYS A 141 0.56 2.16 21.85
C LYS A 141 -0.86 2.28 21.30
N TYR A 142 -1.28 1.28 20.55
CA TYR A 142 -2.61 1.24 19.94
C TYR A 142 -3.02 -0.20 19.66
N THR A 143 -4.32 -0.41 19.50
CA THR A 143 -4.92 -1.72 19.21
C THR A 143 -5.84 -1.60 18.02
N TYR A 144 -5.89 -2.61 17.19
CA TYR A 144 -6.80 -2.74 16.06
C TYR A 144 -7.24 -4.19 15.89
N THR A 145 -8.22 -4.40 15.04
CA THR A 145 -8.64 -5.73 14.61
C THR A 145 -8.23 -5.99 13.16
N ALA A 146 -7.97 -7.24 12.83
CA ALA A 146 -7.60 -7.69 11.51
C ALA A 146 -8.16 -9.10 11.25
N LEU A 147 -8.43 -9.42 9.99
CA LEU A 147 -8.69 -10.80 9.60
C LEU A 147 -7.41 -11.64 9.71
N GLU A 148 -7.54 -12.94 9.59
CA GLU A 148 -6.41 -13.82 9.33
C GLU A 148 -5.64 -13.37 8.08
N ASN A 149 -4.40 -13.84 7.90
CA ASN A 149 -3.59 -13.49 6.73
C ASN A 149 -4.31 -13.81 5.41
N GLN A 150 -4.77 -12.76 4.73
CA GLN A 150 -5.57 -12.84 3.49
C GLN A 150 -4.73 -12.64 2.22
N ILE A 151 -3.45 -12.26 2.33
CA ILE A 151 -2.61 -11.96 1.15
C ILE A 151 -2.53 -13.15 0.19
N LYS A 152 -2.51 -14.38 0.71
CA LYS A 152 -2.55 -15.60 -0.10
C LYS A 152 -3.84 -15.77 -0.92
N LYS A 153 -4.95 -15.15 -0.49
CA LYS A 153 -6.24 -15.18 -1.21
C LYS A 153 -6.31 -14.14 -2.34
N TYR A 154 -5.39 -13.20 -2.37
CA TYR A 154 -5.42 -12.08 -3.32
C TYR A 154 -5.60 -12.49 -4.80
N PRO A 155 -4.89 -13.52 -5.33
CA PRO A 155 -5.09 -13.95 -6.71
C PRO A 155 -6.51 -14.46 -6.98
N SER A 156 -7.14 -15.15 -6.03
CA SER A 156 -8.51 -15.66 -6.19
C SER A 156 -9.55 -14.53 -6.09
N LEU A 157 -9.33 -13.55 -5.22
CA LEU A 157 -10.21 -12.38 -5.10
C LEU A 157 -10.18 -11.53 -6.37
N THR A 158 -8.99 -11.28 -6.93
CA THR A 158 -8.87 -10.52 -8.19
C THR A 158 -9.49 -11.25 -9.37
N ALA A 159 -9.39 -12.59 -9.42
CA ALA A 159 -10.06 -13.38 -10.44
C ALA A 159 -11.58 -13.30 -10.34
N LYS A 160 -12.13 -13.35 -9.12
CA LYS A 160 -13.59 -13.18 -8.89
C LYS A 160 -14.06 -11.78 -9.29
N LEU A 161 -13.31 -10.72 -8.93
CA LEU A 161 -13.65 -9.35 -9.33
C LEU A 161 -13.62 -9.14 -10.85
N ALA A 162 -12.73 -9.81 -11.55
CA ALA A 162 -12.65 -9.75 -13.01
C ALA A 162 -13.84 -10.45 -13.70
N ASP A 163 -14.47 -11.41 -13.04
CA ASP A 163 -15.66 -12.13 -13.54
C ASP A 163 -16.95 -11.40 -13.14
N THR A 164 -17.16 -10.23 -13.72
CA THR A 164 -18.23 -9.31 -13.34
C THR A 164 -19.63 -9.87 -13.56
N GLU A 165 -19.79 -10.83 -14.49
CA GLU A 165 -21.10 -11.46 -14.79
C GLU A 165 -21.57 -12.39 -13.67
N ASN A 166 -20.63 -12.97 -12.92
CA ASN A 166 -20.91 -13.94 -11.86
C ASN A 166 -20.83 -13.34 -10.45
N LEU A 167 -20.68 -12.03 -10.32
CA LEU A 167 -20.73 -11.36 -9.01
C LEU A 167 -22.16 -11.38 -8.46
N ASP A 168 -22.29 -11.73 -7.18
CA ASP A 168 -23.52 -11.52 -6.42
C ASP A 168 -23.73 -10.06 -6.05
N GLU A 169 -24.81 -9.73 -5.33
CA GLU A 169 -25.11 -8.34 -4.96
C GLU A 169 -24.04 -7.70 -4.06
N GLU A 170 -23.43 -8.46 -3.14
CA GLU A 170 -22.36 -7.95 -2.28
C GLU A 170 -21.08 -7.70 -3.07
N GLY A 171 -20.71 -8.63 -3.95
CA GLY A 171 -19.57 -8.48 -4.85
C GLY A 171 -19.72 -7.31 -5.82
N LYS A 172 -20.92 -7.09 -6.37
CA LYS A 172 -21.22 -5.94 -7.22
C LYS A 172 -21.11 -4.63 -6.44
N ALA A 173 -21.69 -4.57 -5.24
CA ALA A 173 -21.63 -3.36 -4.39
C ALA A 173 -20.19 -3.02 -3.99
N TYR A 174 -19.36 -4.02 -3.68
CA TYR A 174 -17.94 -3.82 -3.44
C TYR A 174 -17.23 -3.30 -4.69
N SER A 175 -17.42 -3.97 -5.83
CA SER A 175 -16.79 -3.63 -7.11
C SER A 175 -17.09 -2.19 -7.56
N GLU A 176 -18.32 -1.71 -7.34
CA GLU A 176 -18.70 -0.35 -7.64
C GLU A 176 -17.92 0.68 -6.79
N LYS A 177 -17.83 0.46 -5.48
CA LYS A 177 -17.07 1.32 -4.57
C LYS A 177 -15.58 1.31 -4.89
N GLU A 178 -15.03 0.13 -5.16
CA GLU A 178 -13.63 -0.02 -5.57
C GLU A 178 -13.35 0.71 -6.89
N ALA A 179 -14.27 0.69 -7.85
CA ALA A 179 -14.11 1.39 -9.12
C ALA A 179 -14.00 2.92 -8.92
N PHE A 180 -14.83 3.51 -8.06
CA PHE A 180 -14.72 4.93 -7.71
C PHE A 180 -13.41 5.26 -7.00
N TYR A 181 -13.00 4.42 -6.06
CA TYR A 181 -11.71 4.58 -5.38
C TYR A 181 -10.53 4.44 -6.34
N ASN A 182 -10.56 3.44 -7.22
CA ASN A 182 -9.51 3.21 -8.21
C ASN A 182 -9.39 4.35 -9.22
N GLN A 183 -10.49 5.02 -9.59
CA GLN A 183 -10.41 6.21 -10.42
C GLN A 183 -9.52 7.27 -9.75
N TYR A 184 -9.76 7.57 -8.47
CA TYR A 184 -8.92 8.48 -7.71
C TYR A 184 -7.45 8.01 -7.67
N VAL A 185 -7.21 6.73 -7.40
CA VAL A 185 -5.85 6.16 -7.32
C VAL A 185 -5.12 6.31 -8.65
N TYR A 186 -5.77 5.99 -9.77
CA TYR A 186 -5.17 6.12 -11.09
C TYR A 186 -4.91 7.57 -11.50
N GLU A 187 -5.72 8.50 -11.06
CA GLU A 187 -5.53 9.92 -11.32
C GLU A 187 -4.42 10.56 -10.48
N THR A 188 -4.14 10.03 -9.29
CA THR A 188 -3.26 10.69 -8.31
C THR A 188 -1.97 9.93 -8.00
N ASN A 189 -1.92 8.61 -8.19
CA ASN A 189 -0.81 7.79 -7.71
C ASN A 189 0.03 7.15 -8.83
N LEU A 190 -0.26 7.45 -10.08
CA LEU A 190 0.49 6.92 -11.23
C LEU A 190 1.34 7.96 -11.95
N GLU A 191 1.41 9.19 -11.43
CA GLU A 191 2.24 10.23 -12.02
C GLU A 191 3.72 9.93 -11.83
N LEU A 192 4.45 9.98 -12.93
CA LEU A 192 5.92 9.89 -12.98
C LEU A 192 6.48 11.09 -13.73
N PRO A 193 7.68 11.56 -13.39
CA PRO A 193 8.41 12.49 -14.25
C PRO A 193 8.59 11.90 -15.66
N GLU A 194 8.37 12.71 -16.69
CA GLU A 194 8.40 12.26 -18.10
C GLU A 194 9.69 11.51 -18.47
N SER A 195 10.82 11.98 -17.95
CA SER A 195 12.11 11.31 -18.18
C SER A 195 12.14 9.90 -17.57
N VAL A 196 11.58 9.71 -16.37
CA VAL A 196 11.52 8.41 -15.69
C VAL A 196 10.58 7.47 -16.42
N GLU A 197 9.42 7.96 -16.86
CA GLU A 197 8.47 7.18 -17.64
C GLU A 197 9.09 6.68 -18.94
N THR A 198 9.82 7.55 -19.65
CA THR A 198 10.53 7.18 -20.90
C THR A 198 11.57 6.10 -20.64
N GLU A 199 12.43 6.26 -19.66
CA GLU A 199 13.46 5.28 -19.31
C GLU A 199 12.86 3.94 -18.85
N LEU A 200 11.80 3.96 -18.05
CA LEU A 200 11.12 2.73 -17.64
C LEU A 200 10.48 2.00 -18.83
N LYS A 201 9.93 2.71 -19.81
CA LYS A 201 9.43 2.10 -21.06
C LYS A 201 10.54 1.46 -21.86
N GLU A 202 11.73 2.06 -21.93
CA GLU A 202 12.89 1.46 -22.58
C GLU A 202 13.37 0.19 -21.86
N ILE A 203 13.38 0.21 -20.53
CA ILE A 203 13.86 -0.91 -19.70
C ILE A 203 12.87 -2.08 -19.70
N LEU A 204 11.58 -1.80 -19.53
CA LEU A 204 10.53 -2.80 -19.33
C LEU A 204 9.83 -3.19 -20.63
N GLY A 205 9.96 -2.37 -21.69
CA GLY A 205 9.15 -2.48 -22.89
C GLY A 205 7.73 -1.94 -22.70
N GLU A 206 7.02 -1.79 -23.79
CA GLU A 206 5.61 -1.40 -23.76
C GLU A 206 4.74 -2.62 -23.46
N TYR A 207 3.96 -2.52 -22.38
CA TYR A 207 2.87 -3.45 -22.11
C TYR A 207 1.63 -2.97 -22.86
N THR A 208 1.64 -3.13 -24.18
CA THR A 208 0.44 -2.90 -24.95
C THR A 208 -0.56 -4.03 -24.71
N LEU A 209 -1.83 -3.66 -24.60
CA LEU A 209 -2.92 -4.62 -24.60
C LEU A 209 -2.81 -5.45 -25.88
N ALA A 210 -2.51 -6.74 -25.76
CA ALA A 210 -2.30 -7.60 -26.91
C ALA A 210 -3.59 -7.70 -27.74
N ASN A 211 -3.53 -7.30 -29.02
CA ASN A 211 -4.49 -7.65 -30.09
C ASN A 211 -5.98 -7.59 -29.69
N GLY A 212 -6.47 -6.40 -29.29
CA GLY A 212 -7.88 -6.18 -29.00
C GLY A 212 -8.36 -6.67 -27.62
N SER A 213 -7.45 -7.12 -26.77
CA SER A 213 -7.75 -7.39 -25.38
C SER A 213 -8.02 -6.10 -24.63
N THR A 214 -9.12 -6.04 -23.89
CA THR A 214 -9.46 -4.92 -22.99
C THR A 214 -8.85 -5.09 -21.60
N HIS A 215 -8.15 -6.20 -21.34
CA HIS A 215 -7.60 -6.55 -20.05
C HIS A 215 -6.07 -6.56 -20.06
N PHE A 216 -5.48 -5.88 -19.08
CA PHE A 216 -4.04 -5.88 -18.86
C PHE A 216 -3.61 -7.19 -18.17
N ASP A 217 -2.60 -7.88 -18.71
CA ASP A 217 -2.05 -9.09 -18.10
C ASP A 217 -1.06 -8.75 -16.97
N TYR A 218 -1.58 -8.51 -15.78
CA TYR A 218 -0.77 -8.22 -14.59
C TYR A 218 0.20 -9.34 -14.23
N THR A 219 -0.15 -10.59 -14.49
CA THR A 219 0.74 -11.73 -14.21
C THR A 219 1.98 -11.68 -15.08
N LYS A 220 1.80 -11.45 -16.36
CA LYS A 220 2.90 -11.32 -17.32
C LYS A 220 3.75 -10.08 -17.03
N ALA A 221 3.12 -8.94 -16.74
CA ALA A 221 3.82 -7.73 -16.36
C ALA A 221 4.68 -7.93 -15.11
N LYS A 222 4.12 -8.52 -14.05
CA LYS A 222 4.86 -8.85 -12.84
C LYS A 222 6.04 -9.77 -13.10
N GLN A 223 5.87 -10.82 -13.88
CA GLN A 223 6.94 -11.75 -14.22
C GLN A 223 8.09 -11.05 -14.97
N ASN A 224 7.77 -10.17 -15.93
CA ASN A 224 8.77 -9.40 -16.63
C ASN A 224 9.51 -8.41 -15.75
N ILE A 225 8.80 -7.68 -14.88
CA ILE A 225 9.42 -6.77 -13.90
C ILE A 225 10.39 -7.54 -13.00
N LEU A 226 9.97 -8.67 -12.45
CA LEU A 226 10.83 -9.51 -11.61
C LEU A 226 12.05 -10.03 -12.36
N TYR A 227 11.89 -10.42 -13.62
CA TYR A 227 13.01 -10.84 -14.46
C TYR A 227 14.01 -9.71 -14.69
N VAL A 228 13.53 -8.51 -15.05
CA VAL A 228 14.39 -7.33 -15.26
C VAL A 228 15.13 -6.97 -13.98
N LEU A 229 14.44 -6.91 -12.84
CA LEU A 229 15.06 -6.63 -11.55
C LEU A 229 16.12 -7.67 -11.19
N SER A 230 15.81 -8.96 -11.31
CA SER A 230 16.77 -10.03 -10.98
C SER A 230 17.98 -10.08 -11.91
N SER A 231 17.85 -9.62 -13.16
CA SER A 231 18.94 -9.60 -14.13
C SER A 231 19.83 -8.36 -14.04
N ARG A 232 19.31 -7.25 -13.54
CA ARG A 232 20.01 -5.95 -13.48
C ARG A 232 20.43 -5.53 -12.08
N CYS A 233 19.70 -5.97 -11.06
CA CYS A 233 19.92 -5.53 -9.69
C CYS A 233 20.52 -6.64 -8.85
N THR A 234 21.44 -6.27 -7.97
CA THR A 234 22.00 -7.17 -6.95
C THR A 234 21.66 -6.58 -5.59
N TYR A 235 21.14 -7.44 -4.69
CA TYR A 235 20.89 -6.99 -3.32
C TYR A 235 22.20 -6.55 -2.65
N SER A 236 22.16 -5.37 -2.04
CA SER A 236 23.27 -4.83 -1.26
C SER A 236 22.76 -4.12 0.00
N GLU A 237 23.40 -4.37 1.13
CA GLU A 237 23.15 -3.63 2.37
C GLU A 237 23.89 -2.29 2.41
N GLY A 238 24.82 -2.07 1.48
CA GLY A 238 25.58 -0.84 1.32
C GLY A 238 25.05 -0.01 0.18
N ILE A 239 24.61 1.21 0.47
CA ILE A 239 24.21 2.17 -0.54
C ILE A 239 25.45 2.93 -1.00
N LYS A 240 25.77 2.83 -2.29
CA LYS A 240 26.70 3.77 -2.92
C LYS A 240 25.90 5.03 -3.23
N LYS A 241 26.26 6.15 -2.61
CA LYS A 241 25.72 7.44 -3.03
C LYS A 241 26.28 7.77 -4.40
N GLU A 242 25.43 7.71 -5.39
CA GLU A 242 25.72 8.27 -6.70
C GLU A 242 25.68 9.80 -6.57
N THR A 243 26.68 10.47 -7.10
CA THR A 243 26.75 11.94 -7.13
C THR A 243 26.32 12.40 -8.50
N GLY A 244 25.14 13.02 -8.61
CA GLY A 244 24.64 13.57 -9.87
C GLY A 244 23.10 13.63 -9.92
N ASP A 245 22.60 14.15 -11.02
CA ASP A 245 21.14 14.24 -11.31
C ASP A 245 20.51 12.90 -11.76
N LEU A 246 21.06 11.78 -11.30
CA LEU A 246 20.61 10.46 -11.70
C LEU A 246 19.35 10.07 -10.94
N ASP A 247 18.42 9.49 -11.66
CA ASP A 247 17.17 9.00 -11.09
C ASP A 247 17.36 7.65 -10.39
N PHE A 248 16.83 7.51 -9.17
CA PHE A 248 17.00 6.30 -8.35
C PHE A 248 16.32 5.06 -8.92
N LEU A 249 15.27 5.22 -9.74
CA LEU A 249 14.56 4.06 -10.29
C LEU A 249 15.20 3.51 -11.56
N THR A 250 15.94 4.34 -12.28
CA THR A 250 16.47 3.99 -13.61
C THR A 250 17.97 3.75 -13.62
N ASN A 251 18.65 3.95 -12.49
CA ASN A 251 20.11 3.92 -12.37
C ASN A 251 20.69 2.62 -11.77
#